data_b844bab7a0fa07bafeea0361b068cfaf
#
_entry.id   b844bab7a0fa07bafeea0361b068cfaf
#
_cell.length_a   1.000
_cell.length_b   1.000
_cell.length_c   1.000
_cell.angle_alpha   90.00
_cell.angle_beta   90.00
_cell.angle_gamma   90.00
#
_symmetry.space_group_name_H-M   'P 1'
#
loop_
_entity.id
_entity.type
_entity.pdbx_description
1 polymer ?
#
loop_
_entity_poly.entity_id
_entity_poly.type
_entity_poly.pdbx_seq_one_letter_code
_entity_poly.pdbx_strand_id
1 'polypeptide(L)'
;MSAFVYMLRCKDDSLYTGWTNNLEHRLAMHKAGKGAKYTRGRGPLTLAYVEELSDQESALKREYAIKQLPRSMKLKLCSSWQKQNTEK
;
A
#
# COMPACT_ATOMS: atom_id res chain seq x y z
N MET A 1 6.50 17.35 6.34
CA MET A 1 5.37 16.73 5.66
C MET A 1 5.53 15.22 5.63
N SER A 2 4.48 14.51 5.96
CA SER A 2 4.53 13.06 5.95
C SER A 2 4.30 12.51 4.55
N ALA A 3 4.89 11.36 4.30
CA ALA A 3 4.63 10.58 3.10
C ALA A 3 4.33 9.15 3.54
N PHE A 4 3.62 8.41 2.71
CA PHE A 4 3.15 7.08 3.08
C PHE A 4 3.50 6.07 1.99
N VAL A 5 3.95 4.90 2.41
CA VAL A 5 4.02 3.74 1.53
C VAL A 5 2.91 2.80 1.95
N TYR A 6 2.20 2.25 0.99
CA TYR A 6 1.04 1.42 1.28
C TYR A 6 0.99 0.24 0.32
N MET A 7 0.29 -0.80 0.74
CA MET A 7 -0.01 -1.93 -0.14
C MET A 7 -1.51 -2.17 -0.14
N LEU A 8 -2.03 -2.46 -1.34
CA LEU A 8 -3.44 -2.81 -1.53
C LEU A 8 -3.53 -4.25 -1.99
N ARG A 9 -4.43 -5.00 -1.38
CA ARG A 9 -4.76 -6.34 -1.86
C ARG A 9 -5.91 -6.22 -2.84
N CYS A 10 -5.72 -6.78 -4.02
CA CYS A 10 -6.71 -6.74 -5.08
C CYS A 10 -7.61 -7.97 -5.02
N LYS A 11 -8.69 -7.96 -5.80
CA LYS A 11 -9.66 -9.04 -5.85
C LYS A 11 -8.98 -10.39 -6.17
N ASP A 12 -7.99 -10.37 -7.04
CA ASP A 12 -7.27 -11.58 -7.45
C ASP A 12 -6.13 -11.95 -6.49
N ASP A 13 -6.12 -11.34 -5.30
CA ASP A 13 -5.14 -11.60 -4.26
C ASP A 13 -3.74 -11.05 -4.54
N SER A 14 -3.57 -10.31 -5.63
CA SER A 14 -2.30 -9.65 -5.92
C SER A 14 -2.12 -8.45 -4.99
N LEU A 15 -0.87 -8.03 -4.82
CA LEU A 15 -0.53 -6.89 -3.98
C LEU A 15 0.04 -5.76 -4.83
N TYR A 16 -0.51 -4.58 -4.65
CA TYR A 16 -0.02 -3.35 -5.28
C TYR A 16 0.69 -2.51 -4.23
N THR A 17 1.90 -2.03 -4.53
CA THR A 17 2.66 -1.16 -3.64
C THR A 17 2.78 0.22 -4.27
N GLY A 18 2.49 1.26 -3.48
CA GLY A 18 2.58 2.62 -3.95
C GLY A 18 3.00 3.56 -2.83
N TRP A 19 3.18 4.84 -3.16
CA TRP A 19 3.43 5.87 -2.17
C TRP A 19 2.55 7.08 -2.45
N THR A 20 2.32 7.88 -1.42
CA THR A 20 1.54 9.12 -1.59
C THR A 20 1.84 10.07 -0.43
N ASN A 21 1.64 11.35 -0.65
CA ASN A 21 1.68 12.33 0.43
C ASN A 21 0.28 12.64 0.97
N ASN A 22 -0.76 12.00 0.42
CA ASN A 22 -2.13 12.15 0.91
C ASN A 22 -2.84 10.80 0.80
N LEU A 23 -2.71 10.01 1.85
CA LEU A 23 -3.19 8.62 1.85
C LEU A 23 -4.68 8.52 1.62
N GLU A 24 -5.46 9.33 2.31
CA GLU A 24 -6.93 9.30 2.20
C GLU A 24 -7.38 9.57 0.77
N HIS A 25 -6.84 10.63 0.17
CA HIS A 25 -7.18 10.99 -1.21
C HIS A 25 -6.78 9.87 -2.18
N ARG A 26 -5.58 9.32 -2.01
CA ARG A 26 -5.07 8.28 -2.90
C ARG A 26 -5.91 7.01 -2.83
N LEU A 27 -6.32 6.63 -1.61
CA LEU A 27 -7.19 5.46 -1.44
C LEU A 27 -8.54 5.67 -2.10
N ALA A 28 -9.09 6.89 -1.99
CA ALA A 28 -10.35 7.21 -2.66
C ALA A 28 -10.22 7.10 -4.17
N MET A 29 -9.08 7.56 -4.72
CA MET A 29 -8.82 7.46 -6.15
C MET A 29 -8.75 6.01 -6.61
N HIS A 30 -8.07 5.15 -5.84
CA HIS A 30 -7.98 3.73 -6.16
C HIS A 30 -9.37 3.08 -6.16
N LYS A 31 -10.19 3.40 -5.17
CA LYS A 31 -11.55 2.85 -5.07
C LYS A 31 -12.41 3.28 -6.24
N ALA A 32 -12.19 4.49 -6.74
CA ALA A 32 -12.93 5.02 -7.89
C ALA A 32 -12.42 4.49 -9.22
N GLY A 33 -11.37 3.65 -9.20
CA GLY A 33 -10.79 3.11 -10.42
C GLY A 33 -9.88 4.09 -11.14
N LYS A 34 -9.47 5.16 -10.46
CA LYS A 34 -8.65 6.22 -11.04
C LYS A 34 -7.24 6.29 -10.45
N GLY A 35 -6.88 5.31 -9.63
CA GLY A 35 -5.57 5.31 -8.98
C GLY A 35 -4.48 4.89 -9.93
N ALA A 36 -4.05 3.65 -9.82
CA ALA A 36 -3.00 3.12 -10.66
C ALA A 36 -3.59 2.23 -11.75
N LYS A 37 -2.90 2.15 -12.87
CA LYS A 37 -3.30 1.27 -13.95
C LYS A 37 -3.41 -0.17 -13.48
N TYR A 38 -2.48 -0.58 -12.60
CA TYR A 38 -2.46 -1.93 -12.06
C TYR A 38 -3.74 -2.28 -11.28
N THR A 39 -4.26 -1.33 -10.49
CA THR A 39 -5.43 -1.59 -9.65
C THR A 39 -6.75 -1.40 -10.38
N ARG A 40 -6.70 -0.83 -11.57
CA ARG A 40 -7.91 -0.61 -12.36
C ARG A 40 -8.51 -1.94 -12.79
N GLY A 41 -9.78 -2.14 -12.48
CA GLY A 41 -10.46 -3.39 -12.81
C GLY A 41 -10.14 -4.56 -11.90
N ARG A 42 -9.33 -4.34 -10.85
CA ARG A 42 -8.97 -5.37 -9.89
C ARG A 42 -9.67 -5.21 -8.54
N GLY A 43 -10.70 -4.37 -8.51
CA GLY A 43 -11.47 -4.16 -7.29
C GLY A 43 -12.33 -5.36 -6.95
N PRO A 44 -12.79 -5.45 -5.70
CA PRO A 44 -12.56 -4.49 -4.64
C PRO A 44 -11.12 -4.53 -4.13
N LEU A 45 -10.66 -3.36 -3.65
CA LEU A 45 -9.31 -3.20 -3.13
C LEU A 45 -9.36 -3.10 -1.60
N THR A 46 -8.45 -3.78 -0.94
CA THR A 46 -8.36 -3.76 0.53
C THR A 46 -7.00 -3.21 0.93
N LEU A 47 -7.02 -2.24 1.86
CA LEU A 47 -5.77 -1.71 2.40
C LEU A 47 -5.12 -2.79 3.25
N ALA A 48 -3.90 -3.19 2.87
CA ALA A 48 -3.20 -4.30 3.51
C ALA A 48 -1.99 -3.87 4.33
N TYR A 49 -1.46 -2.66 4.07
CA TYR A 49 -0.26 -2.20 4.75
C TYR A 49 -0.11 -0.69 4.58
N VAL A 50 0.33 -0.01 5.63
CA VAL A 50 0.68 1.42 5.57
C VAL A 50 1.92 1.65 6.43
N GLU A 51 2.83 2.45 5.91
CA GLU A 51 3.99 2.91 6.67
C GLU A 51 4.15 4.40 6.43
N GLU A 52 4.27 5.18 7.51
CA GLU A 52 4.47 6.61 7.41
C GLU A 52 5.95 6.94 7.45
N LEU A 53 6.41 7.76 6.53
CA LEU A 53 7.78 8.23 6.44
C LEU A 53 7.81 9.74 6.59
N SER A 54 8.96 10.29 6.96
CA SER A 54 9.08 11.73 7.24
C SER A 54 9.04 12.58 5.98
N ASP A 55 9.43 12.04 4.83
CA ASP A 55 9.48 12.81 3.59
C ASP A 55 9.30 11.92 2.37
N GLN A 56 9.17 12.57 1.22
CA GLN A 56 8.94 11.90 -0.06
C GLN A 56 10.12 11.02 -0.47
N GLU A 57 11.33 11.48 -0.26
CA GLU A 57 12.51 10.72 -0.64
C GLU A 57 12.58 9.40 0.10
N SER A 58 12.32 9.42 1.39
CA SER A 58 12.28 8.21 2.20
C SER A 58 11.18 7.26 1.73
N ALA A 59 10.02 7.82 1.39
CA ALA A 59 8.90 7.01 0.90
C ALA A 59 9.23 6.34 -0.43
N LEU A 60 9.85 7.07 -1.35
CA LEU A 60 10.25 6.51 -2.64
C LEU A 60 11.24 5.37 -2.47
N LYS A 61 12.22 5.54 -1.59
CA LYS A 61 13.20 4.49 -1.30
C LYS A 61 12.53 3.26 -0.71
N ARG A 62 11.60 3.49 0.21
CA ARG A 62 10.89 2.39 0.87
C ARG A 62 9.99 1.65 -0.10
N GLU A 63 9.28 2.39 -0.94
CA GLU A 63 8.43 1.79 -1.97
C GLU A 63 9.25 0.87 -2.87
N TYR A 64 10.39 1.37 -3.33
CA TYR A 64 11.28 0.59 -4.19
C TYR A 64 11.74 -0.69 -3.47
N ALA A 65 12.17 -0.55 -2.22
CA ALA A 65 12.64 -1.68 -1.44
C ALA A 65 11.56 -2.75 -1.27
N ILE A 66 10.33 -2.32 -0.98
CA ILE A 66 9.22 -3.26 -0.79
C ILE A 66 8.89 -3.95 -2.11
N LYS A 67 8.93 -3.22 -3.22
CA LYS A 67 8.66 -3.83 -4.53
C LYS A 67 9.66 -4.92 -4.90
N GLN A 68 10.86 -4.87 -4.35
CA GLN A 68 11.89 -5.87 -4.59
C GLN A 68 11.74 -7.12 -3.72
N LEU A 69 10.90 -7.06 -2.70
CA LEU A 69 10.71 -8.20 -1.81
C LEU A 69 9.93 -9.32 -2.49
N PRO A 70 10.26 -10.59 -2.18
CA PRO A 70 9.42 -11.69 -2.63
C PRO A 70 8.06 -11.60 -1.96
N ARG A 71 7.05 -12.21 -2.58
CA ARG A 71 5.68 -12.14 -2.10
C ARG A 71 5.55 -12.58 -0.63
N SER A 72 6.28 -13.61 -0.23
CA SER A 72 6.23 -14.12 1.14
C SER A 72 6.60 -13.04 2.16
N MET A 73 7.58 -12.20 1.83
CA MET A 73 8.00 -11.12 2.71
C MET A 73 6.97 -9.98 2.72
N LYS A 74 6.38 -9.68 1.57
CA LYS A 74 5.30 -8.69 1.50
C LYS A 74 4.11 -9.13 2.36
N LEU A 75 3.77 -10.40 2.31
CA LEU A 75 2.67 -10.94 3.12
C LEU A 75 2.98 -10.86 4.60
N LYS A 76 4.24 -11.04 4.99
CA LYS A 76 4.65 -10.88 6.38
C LYS A 76 4.46 -9.45 6.86
N LEU A 77 4.81 -8.47 6.03
CA LEU A 77 4.59 -7.06 6.35
C LEU A 77 3.11 -6.78 6.55
N CYS A 78 2.28 -7.29 5.66
CA CYS A 78 0.83 -7.11 5.75
C CYS A 78 0.27 -7.74 7.01
N SER A 79 0.69 -8.96 7.32
CA SER A 79 0.25 -9.68 8.51
C SER A 79 0.60 -8.94 9.78
N SER A 80 1.82 -8.46 9.86
CA SER A 80 2.32 -7.69 10.99
C SER A 80 1.51 -6.42 11.18
N TRP A 81 1.26 -5.71 10.08
CA TRP A 81 0.49 -4.47 10.12
C TRP A 81 -0.95 -4.71 10.56
N GLN A 82 -1.59 -5.74 10.02
CA GLN A 82 -2.96 -6.09 10.40
C GLN A 82 -3.07 -6.42 11.88
N LYS A 83 -2.10 -7.16 12.40
CA LYS A 83 -2.07 -7.54 13.79
C LYS A 83 -2.01 -6.33 14.70
N GLN A 84 -1.17 -5.35 14.34
CA GLN A 84 -1.04 -4.12 15.10
C GLN A 84 -2.31 -3.28 15.06
N ASN A 85 -3.04 -3.32 13.96
CA ASN A 85 -4.19 -2.46 13.75
C ASN A 85 -5.52 -3.07 14.15
N THR A 86 -5.57 -4.38 14.38
CA THR A 86 -6.78 -5.05 14.85
C THR A 86 -6.74 -5.31 16.34
N GLU A 87 -5.61 -5.19 16.96
CA GLU A 87 -5.42 -5.38 18.40
C GLU A 87 -5.85 -4.11 19.12
N LYS A 88 -6.78 -4.24 20.02
CA LYS A 88 -7.28 -3.08 20.79
C LYS A 88 -7.21 -3.32 22.26
#